data_0cbc8a918332dbfd0771bb8c00567509
#
_entry.id   0cbc8a918332dbfd0771bb8c00567509
#
_cell.length_a   1.000
_cell.length_b   1.000
_cell.length_c   1.000
_cell.angle_alpha   90.00
_cell.angle_beta   90.00
_cell.angle_gamma   90.00
#
_symmetry.space_group_name_H-M   'P 1'
#
loop_
_entity.id
_entity.type
_entity.pdbx_description
1 polymer ?
#
loop_
_entity_poly.entity_id
_entity_poly.type
_entity_poly.pdbx_seq_one_letter_code
_entity_poly.pdbx_strand_id
1 'polypeptide(L)'
;MEGIEVVGEIKSKAVDPKGMAAVFSDRIFVKPTDPKWKEFPAVCMPKAFLGDFERTKNFKIYEDDVWLIGFPRSGTTLVQEMMWLMMNDYNYEGAKSVDTYNRAQWFDFFNVTHPIQGVDVGYQDRMPRPRIYKCHYPVQFLPDQIWTVKPKIVHIVRDLKDVAISYYYLRKNQWHEDIENIEDHFEDMFSAKTWYTPYREHIENYKRIPDYPNIFYMTYEGLMADKPNVTRKLAEFLGKPISDENLDQLLDHCKFEKMRGKLTS
;
A
#
# COMPACT_ATOMS: atom_id res chain seq x y z
N MET A 1 -1.92 24.66 4.92
CA MET A 1 -1.26 23.41 5.33
C MET A 1 0.19 23.54 4.92
N GLU A 2 1.08 23.46 5.87
CA GLU A 2 2.51 23.56 5.60
C GLU A 2 3.00 22.24 4.98
N GLY A 3 3.75 22.34 3.89
CA GLY A 3 4.37 21.15 3.26
C GLY A 3 3.67 20.56 2.06
N ILE A 4 2.41 20.90 1.76
CA ILE A 4 1.70 20.49 0.53
C ILE A 4 0.87 21.61 -0.08
N GLU A 5 0.73 21.58 -1.40
CA GLU A 5 -0.12 22.42 -2.21
C GLU A 5 -1.23 21.60 -2.85
N VAL A 6 -2.47 22.07 -2.77
CA VAL A 6 -3.62 21.52 -3.52
C VAL A 6 -3.72 22.25 -4.85
N VAL A 7 -3.42 21.54 -5.95
CA VAL A 7 -3.41 22.11 -7.31
C VAL A 7 -4.69 21.83 -8.09
N GLY A 8 -5.61 21.05 -7.54
CA GLY A 8 -6.89 20.73 -8.15
C GLY A 8 -7.78 19.85 -7.27
N GLU A 9 -9.06 19.78 -7.58
CA GLU A 9 -10.06 18.97 -6.88
C GLU A 9 -11.02 18.33 -7.89
N ILE A 10 -11.39 17.06 -7.65
CA ILE A 10 -12.47 16.35 -8.33
C ILE A 10 -13.55 16.08 -7.29
N LYS A 11 -14.74 16.62 -7.53
CA LYS A 11 -15.94 16.23 -6.78
C LYS A 11 -16.70 15.16 -7.54
N SER A 12 -16.82 13.99 -6.95
CA SER A 12 -17.62 12.92 -7.51
C SER A 12 -18.91 12.70 -6.71
N LYS A 13 -19.94 12.22 -7.39
CA LYS A 13 -21.22 11.89 -6.77
C LYS A 13 -21.07 10.56 -6.05
N ALA A 14 -21.10 10.54 -4.72
CA ALA A 14 -21.08 9.29 -3.96
C ALA A 14 -22.39 8.51 -4.19
N VAL A 15 -22.29 7.23 -4.50
CA VAL A 15 -23.44 6.32 -4.62
C VAL A 15 -24.06 6.06 -3.25
N ASP A 16 -23.23 6.03 -2.20
CA ASP A 16 -23.65 5.99 -0.80
C ASP A 16 -22.92 7.07 0.01
N PRO A 17 -23.58 8.19 0.36
CA PRO A 17 -22.93 9.29 1.07
C PRO A 17 -22.60 8.99 2.53
N LYS A 18 -23.00 7.83 3.07
CA LYS A 18 -22.77 7.43 4.47
C LYS A 18 -21.74 6.31 4.65
N GLY A 19 -21.32 5.67 3.55
CA GLY A 19 -20.40 4.53 3.57
C GLY A 19 -18.98 4.89 3.16
N MET A 20 -18.19 3.85 2.92
CA MET A 20 -16.83 3.96 2.40
C MET A 20 -16.78 4.74 1.07
N ALA A 21 -17.85 4.67 0.25
CA ALA A 21 -17.97 5.43 -0.98
C ALA A 21 -17.82 6.94 -0.79
N ALA A 22 -18.25 7.49 0.35
CA ALA A 22 -18.08 8.93 0.64
C ALA A 22 -16.62 9.32 0.84
N VAL A 23 -15.80 8.43 1.43
CA VAL A 23 -14.35 8.63 1.60
C VAL A 23 -13.63 8.61 0.27
N PHE A 24 -14.09 7.72 -0.62
CA PHE A 24 -13.41 7.40 -1.88
C PHE A 24 -13.80 8.31 -3.03
N SER A 25 -14.89 9.08 -2.90
CA SER A 25 -15.43 9.89 -4.00
C SER A 25 -14.71 11.21 -4.20
N ASP A 26 -14.41 11.94 -3.13
CA ASP A 26 -13.75 13.24 -3.25
C ASP A 26 -12.23 13.06 -3.35
N ARG A 27 -11.66 13.64 -4.42
CA ARG A 27 -10.24 13.54 -4.75
C ARG A 27 -9.63 14.91 -4.92
N ILE A 28 -8.36 15.01 -4.58
CA ILE A 28 -7.56 16.20 -4.73
C ILE A 28 -6.26 15.86 -5.45
N PHE A 29 -5.73 16.82 -6.18
CA PHE A 29 -4.38 16.74 -6.71
C PHE A 29 -3.46 17.52 -5.77
N VAL A 30 -2.48 16.83 -5.21
CA VAL A 30 -1.55 17.41 -4.24
C VAL A 30 -0.11 17.28 -4.72
N LYS A 31 0.67 18.28 -4.40
CA LYS A 31 2.10 18.33 -4.65
C LYS A 31 2.84 18.74 -3.36
N PRO A 32 3.95 18.09 -3.00
CA PRO A 32 4.79 18.56 -1.90
C PRO A 32 5.41 19.92 -2.22
N THR A 33 5.51 20.75 -1.21
CA THR A 33 6.21 22.05 -1.32
C THR A 33 7.71 21.95 -1.04
N ASP A 34 8.18 20.83 -0.47
CA ASP A 34 9.60 20.56 -0.25
C ASP A 34 10.37 20.57 -1.59
N PRO A 35 11.41 21.40 -1.74
CA PRO A 35 12.19 21.52 -2.98
C PRO A 35 12.77 20.21 -3.51
N LYS A 36 13.06 19.23 -2.66
CA LYS A 36 13.57 17.91 -3.09
C LYS A 36 12.58 17.15 -3.96
N TRP A 37 11.27 17.45 -3.85
CA TRP A 37 10.18 16.81 -4.59
C TRP A 37 9.61 17.68 -5.72
N LYS A 38 10.20 18.85 -5.99
CA LYS A 38 9.65 19.81 -6.97
C LYS A 38 9.44 19.22 -8.37
N GLU A 39 10.30 18.28 -8.77
CA GLU A 39 10.25 17.62 -10.08
C GLU A 39 9.23 16.46 -10.15
N PHE A 40 8.63 16.09 -9.00
CA PHE A 40 7.61 15.06 -8.99
C PHE A 40 6.24 15.65 -9.37
N PRO A 41 5.41 14.89 -10.12
CA PRO A 41 4.08 15.37 -10.50
C PRO A 41 3.17 15.50 -9.29
N ALA A 42 2.10 16.28 -9.47
CA ALA A 42 0.97 16.21 -8.55
C ALA A 42 0.35 14.82 -8.57
N VAL A 43 -0.13 14.38 -7.42
CA VAL A 43 -0.72 13.05 -7.22
C VAL A 43 -2.18 13.18 -6.85
N CYS A 44 -3.02 12.34 -7.44
CA CYS A 44 -4.41 12.21 -7.06
C CYS A 44 -4.52 11.46 -5.73
N MET A 45 -5.04 12.12 -4.71
CA MET A 45 -5.19 11.59 -3.36
C MET A 45 -6.64 11.69 -2.89
N PRO A 46 -7.08 10.85 -1.95
CA PRO A 46 -8.35 11.07 -1.28
C PRO A 46 -8.32 12.40 -0.53
N LYS A 47 -9.44 13.15 -0.54
CA LYS A 47 -9.50 14.46 0.13
C LYS A 47 -9.20 14.38 1.63
N ALA A 48 -9.57 13.27 2.26
CA ALA A 48 -9.29 13.01 3.67
C ALA A 48 -7.78 13.00 4.00
N PHE A 49 -6.91 12.75 3.01
CA PHE A 49 -5.46 12.84 3.17
C PHE A 49 -4.99 14.18 3.75
N LEU A 50 -5.69 15.29 3.44
CA LEU A 50 -5.33 16.60 3.96
C LEU A 50 -5.38 16.66 5.50
N GLY A 51 -6.36 15.99 6.11
CA GLY A 51 -6.49 15.95 7.57
C GLY A 51 -5.40 15.13 8.27
N ASP A 52 -4.80 14.19 7.53
CA ASP A 52 -3.80 13.26 8.09
C ASP A 52 -2.36 13.55 7.63
N PHE A 53 -2.16 14.53 6.77
CA PHE A 53 -0.84 14.79 6.19
C PHE A 53 0.23 15.04 7.26
N GLU A 54 -0.02 15.93 8.21
CA GLU A 54 0.95 16.24 9.27
C GLU A 54 1.24 15.03 10.15
N ARG A 55 0.25 14.22 10.46
CA ARG A 55 0.44 12.98 11.22
C ARG A 55 1.25 11.95 10.42
N THR A 56 0.96 11.81 9.14
CA THR A 56 1.72 10.94 8.24
C THR A 56 3.18 11.38 8.17
N LYS A 57 3.42 12.67 7.93
CA LYS A 57 4.76 13.26 7.83
C LYS A 57 5.59 13.04 9.09
N ASN A 58 4.98 13.25 10.25
CA ASN A 58 5.65 13.16 11.56
C ASN A 58 5.57 11.75 12.18
N PHE A 59 5.11 10.74 11.43
CA PHE A 59 4.96 9.40 11.94
C PHE A 59 6.30 8.81 12.42
N LYS A 60 6.29 8.23 13.62
CA LYS A 60 7.50 7.66 14.22
C LYS A 60 7.86 6.34 13.58
N ILE A 61 9.07 6.27 13.02
CA ILE A 61 9.67 5.10 12.39
C ILE A 61 10.68 4.45 13.36
N TYR A 62 10.73 3.12 13.35
CA TYR A 62 11.76 2.36 14.05
C TYR A 62 12.61 1.57 13.05
N GLU A 63 13.85 1.24 13.44
CA GLU A 63 14.82 0.53 12.58
C GLU A 63 14.34 -0.88 12.18
N ASP A 64 13.56 -1.52 13.05
CA ASP A 64 12.98 -2.85 12.82
C ASP A 64 11.61 -2.83 12.16
N ASP A 65 11.04 -1.66 11.83
CA ASP A 65 9.84 -1.57 11.00
C ASP A 65 10.10 -2.15 9.60
N VAL A 66 9.08 -2.78 9.03
CA VAL A 66 9.13 -3.28 7.66
C VAL A 66 7.96 -2.69 6.87
N TRP A 67 8.28 -2.06 5.74
CA TRP A 67 7.30 -1.40 4.90
C TRP A 67 7.11 -2.18 3.59
N LEU A 68 5.88 -2.59 3.33
CA LEU A 68 5.47 -3.12 2.03
C LEU A 68 4.80 -2.00 1.24
N ILE A 69 5.42 -1.61 0.15
CA ILE A 69 4.97 -0.50 -0.67
C ILE A 69 4.65 -1.00 -2.08
N GLY A 70 3.55 -0.52 -2.63
CA GLY A 70 3.17 -0.81 -4.00
C GLY A 70 1.87 -0.11 -4.37
N PHE A 71 1.67 0.15 -5.64
CA PHE A 71 0.41 0.69 -6.13
C PHE A 71 -0.75 -0.28 -5.79
N PRO A 72 -1.97 0.20 -5.51
CA PRO A 72 -3.12 -0.70 -5.30
C PRO A 72 -3.21 -1.77 -6.39
N ARG A 73 -3.54 -3.00 -5.99
CA ARG A 73 -3.69 -4.17 -6.89
C ARG A 73 -2.39 -4.76 -7.47
N SER A 74 -1.23 -4.31 -6.98
CA SER A 74 0.07 -4.90 -7.38
C SER A 74 0.42 -6.21 -6.69
N GLY A 75 -0.49 -6.83 -5.92
CA GLY A 75 -0.23 -8.08 -5.18
C GLY A 75 0.24 -7.86 -3.74
N THR A 76 0.11 -6.64 -3.21
CA THR A 76 0.53 -6.28 -1.85
C THR A 76 -0.09 -7.16 -0.77
N THR A 77 -1.34 -7.60 -0.90
CA THR A 77 -1.99 -8.45 0.12
C THR A 77 -1.34 -9.83 0.21
N LEU A 78 -0.94 -10.42 -0.94
CA LEU A 78 -0.20 -11.68 -0.95
C LEU A 78 1.16 -11.54 -0.26
N VAL A 79 1.92 -10.51 -0.64
CA VAL A 79 3.26 -10.29 -0.06
C VAL A 79 3.16 -9.90 1.42
N GLN A 80 2.14 -9.15 1.82
CA GLN A 80 1.85 -8.83 3.22
C GLN A 80 1.67 -10.09 4.08
N GLU A 81 0.90 -11.06 3.60
CA GLU A 81 0.70 -12.35 4.28
C GLU A 81 2.00 -13.14 4.39
N MET A 82 2.77 -13.21 3.29
CA MET A 82 4.09 -13.86 3.29
C MET A 82 5.05 -13.22 4.29
N MET A 83 5.17 -11.90 4.28
CA MET A 83 6.03 -11.14 5.18
C MET A 83 5.62 -11.34 6.64
N TRP A 84 4.31 -11.26 6.93
CA TRP A 84 3.84 -11.45 8.30
C TRP A 84 4.18 -12.84 8.82
N LEU A 85 3.95 -13.89 8.04
CA LEU A 85 4.30 -15.27 8.42
C LEU A 85 5.80 -15.44 8.66
N MET A 86 6.66 -14.91 7.78
CA MET A 86 8.12 -14.93 7.94
C MET A 86 8.58 -14.21 9.21
N MET A 87 8.00 -13.05 9.50
CA MET A 87 8.38 -12.22 10.64
C MET A 87 7.82 -12.73 11.98
N ASN A 88 6.82 -13.62 11.95
CA ASN A 88 6.18 -14.21 13.12
C ASN A 88 6.37 -15.74 13.17
N ASP A 89 7.55 -16.21 12.76
CA ASP A 89 8.00 -17.61 12.88
C ASP A 89 6.96 -18.62 12.34
N TYR A 90 6.30 -18.26 11.21
CA TYR A 90 5.29 -19.09 10.51
C TYR A 90 4.07 -19.45 11.36
N ASN A 91 3.61 -18.54 12.21
CA ASN A 91 2.43 -18.70 13.06
C ASN A 91 1.13 -18.74 12.22
N TYR A 92 0.82 -19.87 11.60
CA TYR A 92 -0.38 -20.05 10.77
C TYR A 92 -1.69 -19.95 11.55
N GLU A 93 -1.70 -20.33 12.84
CA GLU A 93 -2.90 -20.21 13.67
C GLU A 93 -3.19 -18.73 13.98
N GLY A 94 -2.17 -17.94 14.30
CA GLY A 94 -2.31 -16.48 14.41
C GLY A 94 -2.76 -15.85 13.10
N ALA A 95 -2.26 -16.35 11.95
CA ALA A 95 -2.67 -15.88 10.63
C ALA A 95 -4.13 -16.18 10.28
N LYS A 96 -4.74 -17.21 10.87
CA LYS A 96 -6.16 -17.55 10.70
C LYS A 96 -7.06 -16.81 11.67
N SER A 97 -6.60 -16.60 12.90
CA SER A 97 -7.41 -16.07 14.01
C SER A 97 -7.51 -14.54 14.04
N VAL A 98 -6.55 -13.84 13.43
CA VAL A 98 -6.51 -12.38 13.40
C VAL A 98 -6.54 -11.88 11.95
N ASP A 99 -7.40 -10.92 11.68
CA ASP A 99 -7.50 -10.30 10.37
C ASP A 99 -6.17 -9.70 9.91
N THR A 100 -5.87 -9.80 8.61
CA THR A 100 -4.63 -9.30 8.00
C THR A 100 -4.43 -7.81 8.26
N TYR A 101 -5.51 -7.02 8.28
CA TYR A 101 -5.43 -5.57 8.55
C TYR A 101 -5.01 -5.26 9.99
N ASN A 102 -5.34 -6.13 10.93
CA ASN A 102 -4.94 -5.99 12.33
C ASN A 102 -3.54 -6.52 12.62
N ARG A 103 -3.02 -7.42 11.78
CA ARG A 103 -1.69 -8.04 11.93
C ARG A 103 -0.57 -7.25 11.25
N ALA A 104 -0.87 -6.71 10.08
CA ALA A 104 0.05 -5.93 9.26
C ALA A 104 -0.76 -4.78 8.65
N GLN A 105 -0.64 -3.62 9.24
CA GLN A 105 -1.57 -2.52 9.00
C GLN A 105 -1.44 -1.91 7.61
N TRP A 106 -2.57 -1.55 7.05
CA TRP A 106 -2.64 -0.71 5.87
C TRP A 106 -2.51 0.77 6.29
N PHE A 107 -1.29 1.28 6.23
CA PHE A 107 -0.88 2.57 6.79
C PHE A 107 -1.69 3.76 6.27
N ASP A 108 -1.76 3.89 4.95
CA ASP A 108 -2.49 4.98 4.30
C ASP A 108 -4.01 4.88 4.46
N PHE A 109 -4.56 3.68 4.52
CA PHE A 109 -5.98 3.47 4.72
C PHE A 109 -6.44 3.88 6.13
N PHE A 110 -5.71 3.49 7.15
CA PHE A 110 -6.01 3.89 8.53
C PHE A 110 -5.92 5.39 8.70
N ASN A 111 -4.93 6.03 8.09
CA ASN A 111 -4.75 7.46 8.15
C ASN A 111 -5.89 8.24 7.50
N VAL A 112 -6.48 7.70 6.42
CA VAL A 112 -7.57 8.35 5.69
C VAL A 112 -8.94 8.06 6.30
N THR A 113 -9.15 6.90 6.90
CA THR A 113 -10.48 6.44 7.34
C THR A 113 -10.75 6.64 8.83
N HIS A 114 -9.72 6.87 9.66
CA HIS A 114 -9.92 6.98 11.12
C HIS A 114 -10.92 8.07 11.55
N PRO A 115 -11.02 9.24 10.90
CA PRO A 115 -11.99 10.25 11.31
C PRO A 115 -13.43 9.80 11.12
N ILE A 116 -13.64 8.82 10.21
CA ILE A 116 -14.98 8.36 9.81
C ILE A 116 -15.38 7.11 10.57
N GLN A 117 -14.44 6.23 10.86
CA GLN A 117 -14.70 4.93 11.49
C GLN A 117 -14.41 4.90 12.99
N GLY A 118 -13.95 6.01 13.58
CA GLY A 118 -13.56 6.06 14.99
C GLY A 118 -12.35 5.17 15.32
N VAL A 119 -11.51 4.87 14.31
CA VAL A 119 -10.31 4.06 14.48
C VAL A 119 -9.35 4.78 15.42
N ASP A 120 -8.81 4.04 16.40
CA ASP A 120 -7.84 4.56 17.35
C ASP A 120 -6.51 4.89 16.66
N VAL A 121 -6.26 6.18 16.46
CA VAL A 121 -5.03 6.69 15.83
C VAL A 121 -3.74 6.34 16.58
N GLY A 122 -3.82 6.06 17.88
CA GLY A 122 -2.68 5.59 18.70
C GLY A 122 -2.40 4.09 18.57
N TYR A 123 -3.25 3.34 17.86
CA TYR A 123 -3.06 1.90 17.71
C TYR A 123 -1.74 1.54 17.03
N GLN A 124 -1.35 2.29 15.99
CA GLN A 124 -0.11 2.05 15.26
C GLN A 124 1.14 2.16 16.15
N ASP A 125 1.11 3.06 17.15
CA ASP A 125 2.22 3.23 18.09
C ASP A 125 2.30 2.08 19.11
N ARG A 126 1.17 1.39 19.36
CA ARG A 126 1.07 0.29 20.33
C ARG A 126 1.22 -1.10 19.70
N MET A 127 1.42 -1.19 18.38
CA MET A 127 1.66 -2.48 17.70
C MET A 127 2.91 -3.17 18.25
N PRO A 128 2.83 -4.50 18.44
CA PRO A 128 4.03 -5.31 18.71
C PRO A 128 5.11 -5.10 17.64
N ARG A 129 6.36 -5.03 18.06
CA ARG A 129 7.51 -4.92 17.15
C ARG A 129 8.10 -6.29 16.83
N PRO A 130 8.61 -6.51 15.61
CA PRO A 130 8.68 -5.56 14.49
C PRO A 130 7.31 -5.28 13.86
N ARG A 131 7.02 -4.01 13.55
CA ARG A 131 5.76 -3.61 12.91
C ARG A 131 5.85 -3.80 11.39
N ILE A 132 4.76 -4.26 10.79
CA ILE A 132 4.66 -4.42 9.34
C ILE A 132 3.58 -3.47 8.84
N TYR A 133 3.94 -2.60 7.90
CA TYR A 133 3.03 -1.66 7.26
C TYR A 133 2.87 -1.96 5.78
N LYS A 134 1.62 -2.03 5.31
CA LYS A 134 1.30 -1.93 3.89
C LYS A 134 0.97 -0.47 3.57
N CYS A 135 1.56 0.07 2.51
CA CYS A 135 1.39 1.46 2.12
C CYS A 135 1.28 1.60 0.61
N HIS A 136 0.36 2.46 0.16
CA HIS A 136 0.19 2.80 -1.25
C HIS A 136 0.61 4.25 -1.56
N TYR A 137 1.11 4.99 -0.57
CA TYR A 137 1.55 6.35 -0.83
C TYR A 137 2.68 6.41 -1.84
N PRO A 138 2.64 7.36 -2.78
CA PRO A 138 3.81 7.74 -3.54
C PRO A 138 4.95 8.18 -2.62
N VAL A 139 6.16 7.97 -3.08
CA VAL A 139 7.40 8.18 -2.30
C VAL A 139 7.51 9.53 -1.60
N GLN A 140 7.00 10.58 -2.22
CA GLN A 140 7.04 11.96 -1.70
C GLN A 140 6.08 12.22 -0.54
N PHE A 141 5.19 11.28 -0.21
CA PHE A 141 4.24 11.36 0.90
C PHE A 141 4.50 10.33 2.00
N LEU A 142 5.64 9.64 1.96
CA LEU A 142 6.07 8.79 3.05
C LEU A 142 6.50 9.63 4.26
N PRO A 143 6.45 9.06 5.49
CA PRO A 143 6.94 9.74 6.68
C PRO A 143 8.38 10.25 6.54
N ASP A 144 8.66 11.46 7.07
CA ASP A 144 9.99 12.07 6.95
C ASP A 144 11.09 11.21 7.56
N GLN A 145 10.81 10.54 8.68
CA GLN A 145 11.78 9.68 9.37
C GLN A 145 12.20 8.45 8.56
N ILE A 146 11.46 8.05 7.52
CA ILE A 146 11.84 6.91 6.70
C ILE A 146 13.20 7.13 6.02
N TRP A 147 13.54 8.39 5.74
CA TRP A 147 14.79 8.78 5.07
C TRP A 147 16.01 8.79 6.00
N THR A 148 15.81 8.93 7.28
CA THR A 148 16.88 8.99 8.30
C THR A 148 17.05 7.67 9.03
N VAL A 149 15.96 7.03 9.42
CA VAL A 149 15.96 5.73 10.10
C VAL A 149 16.27 4.58 9.14
N LYS A 150 15.79 4.69 7.88
CA LYS A 150 16.04 3.72 6.80
C LYS A 150 15.58 2.28 7.14
N PRO A 151 14.32 2.06 7.56
CA PRO A 151 13.78 0.73 7.80
C PRO A 151 13.80 -0.09 6.51
N LYS A 152 13.52 -1.39 6.60
CA LYS A 152 13.40 -2.24 5.40
C LYS A 152 12.15 -1.90 4.61
N ILE A 153 12.30 -1.74 3.29
CA ILE A 153 11.19 -1.53 2.35
C ILE A 153 11.15 -2.68 1.34
N VAL A 154 10.01 -3.31 1.20
CA VAL A 154 9.69 -4.20 0.09
C VAL A 154 8.83 -3.43 -0.89
N HIS A 155 9.31 -3.19 -2.09
CA HIS A 155 8.57 -2.47 -3.13
C HIS A 155 8.15 -3.43 -4.22
N ILE A 156 6.82 -3.64 -4.35
CA ILE A 156 6.24 -4.51 -5.36
C ILE A 156 5.55 -3.71 -6.46
N VAL A 157 5.85 -4.09 -7.71
CA VAL A 157 5.20 -3.54 -8.92
C VAL A 157 4.52 -4.65 -9.71
N ARG A 158 3.58 -4.29 -10.58
CA ARG A 158 2.85 -5.22 -11.44
C ARG A 158 2.62 -4.57 -12.80
N ASP A 159 2.35 -5.36 -13.83
CA ASP A 159 1.99 -4.84 -15.16
C ASP A 159 0.77 -3.90 -15.07
N LEU A 160 0.86 -2.77 -15.77
CA LEU A 160 -0.17 -1.71 -15.74
C LEU A 160 -1.54 -2.21 -16.19
N LYS A 161 -1.60 -3.07 -17.22
CA LYS A 161 -2.88 -3.59 -17.74
C LYS A 161 -3.59 -4.42 -16.70
N ASP A 162 -2.86 -5.31 -16.03
CA ASP A 162 -3.38 -6.15 -14.97
C ASP A 162 -3.84 -5.34 -13.76
N VAL A 163 -3.04 -4.32 -13.39
CA VAL A 163 -3.40 -3.39 -12.32
C VAL A 163 -4.67 -2.65 -12.67
N ALA A 164 -4.77 -2.08 -13.88
CA ALA A 164 -5.91 -1.29 -14.31
C ALA A 164 -7.22 -2.11 -14.27
N ILE A 165 -7.22 -3.32 -14.83
CA ILE A 165 -8.39 -4.21 -14.80
C ILE A 165 -8.76 -4.56 -13.35
N SER A 166 -7.78 -4.96 -12.54
CA SER A 166 -8.03 -5.33 -11.15
C SER A 166 -8.51 -4.14 -10.30
N TYR A 167 -8.05 -2.93 -10.62
CA TYR A 167 -8.44 -1.71 -9.92
C TYR A 167 -9.86 -1.27 -10.27
N TYR A 168 -10.30 -1.47 -11.53
CA TYR A 168 -11.70 -1.28 -11.92
C TYR A 168 -12.65 -2.09 -11.04
N TYR A 169 -12.38 -3.38 -10.86
CA TYR A 169 -13.21 -4.23 -10.02
C TYR A 169 -13.17 -3.85 -8.53
N LEU A 170 -12.04 -3.35 -8.04
CA LEU A 170 -11.95 -2.82 -6.68
C LEU A 170 -12.86 -1.60 -6.51
N ARG A 171 -12.73 -0.62 -7.39
CA ARG A 171 -13.52 0.63 -7.36
C ARG A 171 -15.02 0.33 -7.45
N LYS A 172 -15.42 -0.51 -8.39
CA LYS A 172 -16.83 -0.82 -8.65
C LYS A 172 -17.46 -1.69 -7.56
N ASN A 173 -16.79 -2.77 -7.16
CA ASN A 173 -17.39 -3.81 -6.32
C ASN A 173 -17.14 -3.63 -4.82
N GLN A 174 -16.02 -3.02 -4.42
CA GLN A 174 -15.68 -2.86 -3.01
C GLN A 174 -15.84 -1.42 -2.54
N TRP A 175 -15.49 -0.45 -3.37
CA TRP A 175 -15.64 0.97 -3.04
C TRP A 175 -16.97 1.55 -3.49
N HIS A 176 -17.74 0.81 -4.29
CA HIS A 176 -19.05 1.22 -4.81
C HIS A 176 -19.01 2.58 -5.50
N GLU A 177 -17.91 2.86 -6.23
CA GLU A 177 -17.83 4.06 -7.05
C GLU A 177 -18.78 3.94 -8.26
N ASP A 178 -19.42 5.06 -8.62
CA ASP A 178 -20.29 5.15 -9.80
C ASP A 178 -19.43 5.24 -11.07
N ILE A 179 -19.04 4.08 -11.59
CA ILE A 179 -18.27 3.94 -12.82
C ILE A 179 -19.15 3.17 -13.81
N GLU A 180 -19.56 3.83 -14.88
CA GLU A 180 -20.49 3.25 -15.85
C GLU A 180 -19.87 2.03 -16.54
N ASN A 181 -18.67 2.16 -17.05
CA ASN A 181 -17.97 1.13 -17.82
C ASN A 181 -16.48 1.10 -17.53
N ILE A 182 -15.75 0.15 -18.11
CA ILE A 182 -14.32 -0.02 -17.89
C ILE A 182 -13.50 1.04 -18.64
N GLU A 183 -14.02 1.57 -19.73
CA GLU A 183 -13.39 2.62 -20.53
C GLU A 183 -13.27 3.92 -19.72
N ASP A 184 -14.30 4.32 -18.99
CA ASP A 184 -14.28 5.48 -18.10
C ASP A 184 -13.23 5.31 -17.00
N HIS A 185 -13.09 4.10 -16.44
CA HIS A 185 -12.05 3.81 -15.48
C HIS A 185 -10.66 3.95 -16.09
N PHE A 186 -10.45 3.47 -17.30
CA PHE A 186 -9.14 3.61 -17.97
C PHE A 186 -8.84 5.07 -18.27
N GLU A 187 -9.82 5.84 -18.71
CA GLU A 187 -9.65 7.29 -18.90
C GLU A 187 -9.26 7.97 -17.59
N ASP A 188 -9.95 7.69 -16.49
CA ASP A 188 -9.63 8.20 -15.17
C ASP A 188 -8.21 7.83 -14.74
N MET A 189 -7.81 6.58 -14.96
CA MET A 189 -6.49 6.10 -14.54
C MET A 189 -5.36 6.71 -15.36
N PHE A 190 -5.52 6.79 -16.69
CA PHE A 190 -4.51 7.37 -17.58
C PHE A 190 -4.47 8.90 -17.53
N SER A 191 -5.58 9.54 -17.17
CA SER A 191 -5.64 10.99 -16.90
C SER A 191 -5.25 11.35 -15.45
N ALA A 192 -4.66 10.40 -14.72
CA ALA A 192 -4.25 10.57 -13.32
C ALA A 192 -5.37 11.00 -12.36
N LYS A 193 -6.61 10.58 -12.58
CA LYS A 193 -7.78 10.92 -11.75
C LYS A 193 -8.19 9.83 -10.76
N THR A 194 -7.44 8.73 -10.66
CA THR A 194 -7.63 7.71 -9.62
C THR A 194 -6.62 7.88 -8.48
N TRP A 195 -6.89 7.29 -7.31
CA TRP A 195 -5.98 7.41 -6.18
C TRP A 195 -4.58 6.90 -6.51
N TYR A 196 -3.60 7.66 -6.01
CA TYR A 196 -2.16 7.43 -6.11
C TYR A 196 -1.58 7.52 -7.54
N THR A 197 -2.42 7.89 -8.55
CA THR A 197 -1.90 8.16 -9.89
C THR A 197 -1.21 9.53 -9.96
N PRO A 198 -0.27 9.70 -10.89
CA PRO A 198 0.05 8.86 -12.06
C PRO A 198 0.78 7.54 -11.70
N TYR A 199 0.38 6.45 -12.34
CA TYR A 199 0.89 5.10 -12.05
C TYR A 199 2.38 4.93 -12.33
N ARG A 200 2.82 5.39 -13.51
CA ARG A 200 4.22 5.27 -13.94
C ARG A 200 5.15 5.97 -12.96
N GLU A 201 4.84 7.19 -12.62
CA GLU A 201 5.62 8.02 -11.71
C GLU A 201 5.59 7.44 -10.29
N HIS A 202 4.48 6.87 -9.86
CA HIS A 202 4.41 6.17 -8.59
C HIS A 202 5.48 5.06 -8.49
N ILE A 203 5.70 4.31 -9.56
CA ILE A 203 6.70 3.23 -9.59
C ILE A 203 8.11 3.77 -9.76
N GLU A 204 8.33 4.65 -10.76
CA GLU A 204 9.66 5.11 -11.12
C GLU A 204 10.30 6.00 -10.06
N ASN A 205 9.49 6.75 -9.32
CA ASN A 205 9.98 7.64 -8.29
C ASN A 205 10.64 6.89 -7.12
N TYR A 206 10.22 5.67 -6.82
CA TYR A 206 10.92 4.82 -5.84
C TYR A 206 12.32 4.43 -6.29
N LYS A 207 12.56 4.31 -7.60
CA LYS A 207 13.90 4.02 -8.16
C LYS A 207 14.82 5.24 -8.18
N ARG A 208 14.25 6.44 -8.02
CA ARG A 208 15.00 7.70 -7.99
C ARG A 208 15.49 8.09 -6.60
N ILE A 209 15.19 7.28 -5.57
CA ILE A 209 15.68 7.55 -4.22
C ILE A 209 17.17 7.24 -4.18
N PRO A 210 18.05 8.23 -4.02
CA PRO A 210 19.48 7.97 -3.89
C PRO A 210 19.78 7.33 -2.53
N ASP A 211 20.74 6.40 -2.51
CA ASP A 211 21.37 5.88 -1.30
C ASP A 211 20.46 5.27 -0.23
N TYR A 212 19.38 4.58 -0.65
CA TYR A 212 18.56 3.81 0.28
C TYR A 212 18.94 2.32 0.19
N PRO A 213 19.76 1.81 1.11
CA PRO A 213 20.34 0.46 1.00
C PRO A 213 19.31 -0.66 1.31
N ASN A 214 18.22 -0.33 1.98
CA ASN A 214 17.28 -1.28 2.55
C ASN A 214 15.98 -1.38 1.72
N ILE A 215 16.06 -1.38 0.37
CA ILE A 215 14.91 -1.63 -0.51
C ILE A 215 15.09 -2.95 -1.25
N PHE A 216 14.09 -3.81 -1.14
CA PHE A 216 13.92 -5.01 -1.96
C PHE A 216 12.89 -4.76 -3.06
N TYR A 217 13.34 -4.67 -4.30
CA TYR A 217 12.45 -4.50 -5.46
C TYR A 217 12.00 -5.84 -5.98
N MET A 218 10.70 -6.01 -6.18
CA MET A 218 10.13 -7.20 -6.79
C MET A 218 8.99 -6.88 -7.75
N THR A 219 8.71 -7.78 -8.67
CA THR A 219 7.53 -7.72 -9.55
C THR A 219 6.56 -8.85 -9.21
N TYR A 220 5.27 -8.59 -9.36
CA TYR A 220 4.24 -9.63 -9.20
C TYR A 220 4.46 -10.78 -10.18
N GLU A 221 4.80 -10.46 -11.43
CA GLU A 221 5.07 -11.43 -12.49
C GLU A 221 6.29 -12.31 -12.15
N GLY A 222 7.36 -11.69 -11.64
CA GLY A 222 8.55 -12.42 -11.20
C GLY A 222 8.26 -13.36 -10.04
N LEU A 223 7.44 -12.91 -9.07
CA LEU A 223 6.97 -13.77 -7.99
C LEU A 223 6.14 -14.94 -8.51
N MET A 224 5.24 -14.70 -9.48
CA MET A 224 4.41 -15.78 -10.05
C MET A 224 5.21 -16.75 -10.89
N ALA A 225 6.25 -16.30 -11.60
CA ALA A 225 7.09 -17.14 -12.44
C ALA A 225 8.01 -18.06 -11.63
N ASP A 226 8.53 -17.59 -10.50
CA ASP A 226 9.44 -18.39 -9.65
C ASP A 226 9.21 -18.07 -8.16
N LYS A 227 8.06 -18.52 -7.66
CA LYS A 227 7.67 -18.31 -6.26
C LYS A 227 8.74 -18.79 -5.26
N PRO A 228 9.32 -20.02 -5.39
CA PRO A 228 10.29 -20.48 -4.42
C PRO A 228 11.51 -19.58 -4.30
N ASN A 229 12.13 -19.23 -5.42
CA ASN A 229 13.36 -18.44 -5.42
C ASN A 229 13.11 -16.99 -4.95
N VAL A 230 12.04 -16.35 -5.44
CA VAL A 230 11.70 -14.97 -5.00
C VAL A 230 11.34 -14.95 -3.51
N THR A 231 10.64 -15.97 -3.00
CA THR A 231 10.32 -16.11 -1.58
C THR A 231 11.57 -16.25 -0.72
N ARG A 232 12.55 -17.05 -1.16
CA ARG A 232 13.84 -17.16 -0.45
C ARG A 232 14.61 -15.86 -0.39
N LYS A 233 14.68 -15.12 -1.51
CA LYS A 233 15.33 -13.80 -1.57
C LYS A 233 14.64 -12.79 -0.67
N LEU A 234 13.31 -12.81 -0.62
CA LEU A 234 12.54 -11.96 0.29
C LEU A 234 12.83 -12.31 1.75
N ALA A 235 12.84 -13.61 2.10
CA ALA A 235 13.14 -14.07 3.45
C ALA A 235 14.57 -13.69 3.89
N GLU A 236 15.55 -13.84 3.00
CA GLU A 236 16.93 -13.39 3.23
C GLU A 236 17.01 -11.88 3.47
N PHE A 237 16.35 -11.08 2.62
CA PHE A 237 16.28 -9.63 2.79
C PHE A 237 15.67 -9.24 4.15
N LEU A 238 14.61 -9.93 4.56
CA LEU A 238 13.96 -9.69 5.86
C LEU A 238 14.84 -10.15 7.05
N GLY A 239 15.92 -10.91 6.81
CA GLY A 239 16.75 -11.50 7.86
C GLY A 239 16.08 -12.72 8.51
N LYS A 240 15.19 -13.39 7.80
CA LYS A 240 14.42 -14.57 8.21
C LYS A 240 14.62 -15.71 7.19
N PRO A 241 15.85 -16.28 7.08
CA PRO A 241 16.10 -17.38 6.14
C PRO A 241 15.06 -18.50 6.31
N ILE A 242 14.59 -19.05 5.18
CA ILE A 242 13.50 -20.01 5.18
C ILE A 242 14.00 -21.42 4.83
N SER A 243 13.62 -22.43 5.61
CA SER A 243 13.84 -23.85 5.29
C SER A 243 12.97 -24.30 4.13
N ASP A 244 13.30 -25.44 3.51
CA ASP A 244 12.48 -26.02 2.44
C ASP A 244 11.08 -26.36 2.93
N GLU A 245 10.96 -26.93 4.12
CA GLU A 245 9.68 -27.27 4.73
C GLU A 245 8.78 -26.04 4.95
N ASN A 246 9.33 -24.97 5.55
CA ASN A 246 8.59 -23.75 5.77
C ASN A 246 8.24 -23.05 4.47
N LEU A 247 9.10 -23.15 3.44
CA LEU A 247 8.81 -22.62 2.12
C LEU A 247 7.59 -23.30 1.49
N ASP A 248 7.55 -24.62 1.50
CA ASP A 248 6.45 -25.40 0.94
C ASP A 248 5.13 -25.09 1.67
N GLN A 249 5.16 -25.03 3.00
CA GLN A 249 4.00 -24.67 3.81
C GLN A 249 3.53 -23.24 3.55
N LEU A 250 4.45 -22.28 3.44
CA LEU A 250 4.14 -20.88 3.15
C LEU A 250 3.50 -20.73 1.77
N LEU A 251 4.09 -21.36 0.75
CA LEU A 251 3.57 -21.30 -0.62
C LEU A 251 2.20 -21.99 -0.73
N ASP A 252 1.98 -23.07 0.00
CA ASP A 252 0.68 -23.73 0.06
C ASP A 252 -0.38 -22.87 0.78
N HIS A 253 -0.02 -22.22 1.89
CA HIS A 253 -0.90 -21.28 2.61
C HIS A 253 -1.29 -20.08 1.72
N CYS A 254 -0.35 -19.57 0.93
CA CYS A 254 -0.53 -18.41 0.07
C CYS A 254 -1.15 -18.74 -1.30
N LYS A 255 -1.71 -19.96 -1.52
CA LYS A 255 -2.50 -20.24 -2.71
C LYS A 255 -3.75 -19.38 -2.78
N PHE A 256 -4.12 -18.99 -3.99
CA PHE A 256 -5.26 -18.10 -4.23
C PHE A 256 -6.55 -18.62 -3.59
N GLU A 257 -6.81 -19.92 -3.70
CA GLU A 257 -8.00 -20.57 -3.16
C GLU A 257 -8.08 -20.45 -1.62
N LYS A 258 -6.92 -20.54 -0.94
CA LYS A 258 -6.82 -20.38 0.52
C LYS A 258 -6.88 -18.95 0.99
N MET A 259 -6.41 -18.03 0.14
CA MET A 259 -6.42 -16.59 0.44
C MET A 259 -7.74 -15.90 0.06
N ARG A 260 -8.57 -16.50 -0.80
CA ARG A 260 -9.79 -15.87 -1.33
C ARG A 260 -10.75 -15.37 -0.24
N GLY A 261 -10.92 -16.10 0.83
CA GLY A 261 -11.76 -15.68 1.96
C GLY A 261 -11.21 -14.50 2.77
N LYS A 262 -9.90 -14.24 2.67
CA LYS A 262 -9.21 -13.13 3.36
C LYS A 262 -9.13 -11.85 2.50
N LEU A 263 -9.40 -11.97 1.21
CA LEU A 263 -9.31 -10.86 0.24
C LEU A 263 -10.63 -10.11 0.09
N THR A 264 -11.72 -10.67 0.64
CA THR A 264 -13.09 -10.16 0.50
C THR A 264 -13.69 -9.64 1.80
N SER A 265 -12.96 -9.71 2.89
CA SER A 265 -13.38 -9.16 4.20
C SER A 265 -12.85 -7.77 4.44
#